data_917bc526ac699d8758dd0dbf9b96fc5d
#
_entry.id   917bc526ac699d8758dd0dbf9b96fc5d
#
_cell.length_a   1.000
_cell.length_b   1.000
_cell.length_c   1.000
_cell.angle_alpha   90.00
_cell.angle_beta   90.00
_cell.angle_gamma   90.00
#
_symmetry.space_group_name_H-M   'P 1'
#
loop_
_entity.id
_entity.type
_entity.pdbx_description
1 polymer ?
#
loop_
_entity_poly.entity_id
_entity_poly.type
_entity_poly.pdbx_seq_one_letter_code
_entity_poly.pdbx_strand_id
1 'polypeptide(L)'
;VLLCPNYNDALSANLTACINRLTALYRTTSFADKAVFAIVVSGYSGGDIVARQVVSALNMNKGFWLPAGFCLLETANDKGEAMAIPNNESHLESFSRRFDPLFV
;
A
#
# COMPACT_ATOMS: atom_id res chain seq x y z
N VAL A 1 -6.41 -2.46 2.07
CA VAL A 1 -4.96 -2.52 2.36
C VAL A 1 -4.25 -3.25 1.24
N LEU A 2 -3.19 -2.66 0.71
CA LEU A 2 -2.35 -3.27 -0.31
C LEU A 2 -1.04 -3.75 0.31
N LEU A 3 -0.62 -4.96 -0.04
CA LEU A 3 0.71 -5.48 0.28
C LEU A 3 1.55 -5.37 -0.99
N CYS A 4 2.56 -4.51 -0.96
CA CYS A 4 3.32 -4.11 -2.14
C CYS A 4 4.78 -4.57 -2.02
N PRO A 5 5.19 -5.63 -2.69
CA PRO A 5 6.61 -5.90 -2.82
C PRO A 5 7.23 -4.88 -3.78
N ASN A 6 8.46 -4.48 -3.49
CA ASN A 6 9.22 -3.62 -4.41
C ASN A 6 10.06 -4.48 -5.36
N TYR A 7 9.68 -4.48 -6.63
CA TYR A 7 10.45 -5.10 -7.70
C TYR A 7 10.84 -4.01 -8.69
N ASN A 8 12.15 -3.72 -8.78
CA ASN A 8 12.68 -2.72 -9.71
C ASN A 8 12.07 -1.32 -9.49
N ASP A 9 11.85 -0.96 -8.22
CA ASP A 9 11.28 0.34 -7.84
C ASP A 9 9.92 0.64 -8.50
N ALA A 10 9.09 -0.39 -8.58
CA ALA A 10 7.77 -0.29 -9.19
C ALA A 10 6.78 -1.21 -8.50
N LEU A 11 5.50 -0.89 -8.65
CA LEU A 11 4.42 -1.81 -8.29
C LEU A 11 4.56 -3.10 -9.09
N SER A 12 4.27 -4.23 -8.45
CA SER A 12 4.31 -5.53 -9.13
C SER A 12 3.34 -5.56 -10.30
N ALA A 13 3.61 -6.42 -11.29
CA ALA A 13 2.72 -6.62 -12.42
C ALA A 13 1.30 -7.00 -11.98
N ASN A 14 1.18 -7.85 -10.96
CA ASN A 14 -0.11 -8.30 -10.45
C ASN A 14 -0.91 -7.14 -9.83
N LEU A 15 -0.27 -6.28 -9.03
CA LEU A 15 -0.95 -5.13 -8.46
C LEU A 15 -1.31 -4.11 -9.54
N THR A 16 -0.43 -3.89 -10.50
CA THR A 16 -0.70 -2.99 -11.63
C THR A 16 -1.91 -3.49 -12.43
N ALA A 17 -1.98 -4.78 -12.72
CA ALA A 17 -3.12 -5.37 -13.40
C ALA A 17 -4.42 -5.21 -12.61
N CYS A 18 -4.36 -5.42 -11.29
CA CYS A 18 -5.51 -5.22 -10.40
C CYS A 18 -6.00 -3.77 -10.46
N ILE A 19 -5.09 -2.82 -10.33
CA ILE A 19 -5.43 -1.39 -10.38
C ILE A 19 -6.03 -1.02 -11.74
N ASN A 20 -5.45 -1.52 -12.81
CA ASN A 20 -5.96 -1.25 -14.16
C ASN A 20 -7.40 -1.76 -14.34
N ARG A 21 -7.73 -2.88 -13.73
CA ARG A 21 -9.10 -3.44 -13.79
C ARG A 21 -10.10 -2.60 -13.01
N LEU A 22 -9.66 -1.84 -12.02
CA LEU A 22 -10.55 -0.91 -11.31
C LEU A 22 -11.07 0.21 -12.20
N THR A 23 -10.48 0.42 -13.36
CA THR A 23 -10.94 1.44 -14.31
C THR A 23 -12.40 1.21 -14.74
N ALA A 24 -12.80 -0.05 -14.91
CA ALA A 24 -14.18 -0.38 -15.26
C ALA A 24 -15.15 0.01 -14.14
N LEU A 25 -14.78 -0.26 -12.89
CA LEU A 25 -15.59 0.13 -11.72
C LEU A 25 -15.59 1.64 -11.51
N TYR A 26 -14.48 2.30 -11.77
CA TYR A 26 -14.35 3.74 -11.59
C TYR A 26 -15.38 4.53 -12.41
N ARG A 27 -15.77 4.01 -13.55
CA ARG A 27 -16.76 4.67 -14.41
C ARG A 27 -18.17 4.67 -13.85
N THR A 28 -18.46 3.75 -12.94
CA THR A 28 -19.81 3.55 -12.38
C THR A 28 -19.88 3.72 -10.87
N THR A 29 -18.73 3.77 -10.20
CA THR A 29 -18.65 3.75 -8.74
C THR A 29 -17.64 4.81 -8.27
N SER A 30 -18.04 5.61 -7.28
CA SER A 30 -17.10 6.53 -6.63
C SER A 30 -16.29 5.78 -5.58
N PHE A 31 -14.98 6.07 -5.54
CA PHE A 31 -14.08 5.56 -4.52
C PHE A 31 -13.73 6.60 -3.44
N ALA A 32 -14.41 7.75 -3.45
CA ALA A 32 -14.09 8.85 -2.55
C ALA A 32 -14.28 8.53 -1.06
N ASP A 33 -15.13 7.57 -0.75
CA ASP A 33 -15.38 7.08 0.61
C ASP A 33 -14.52 5.87 0.99
N LYS A 34 -13.64 5.43 0.10
CA LYS A 34 -12.76 4.29 0.33
C LYS A 34 -11.35 4.78 0.65
N ALA A 35 -10.82 4.38 1.80
CA ALA A 35 -9.46 4.71 2.20
C ALA A 35 -8.47 3.69 1.64
N VAL A 36 -7.27 4.18 1.26
CA VAL A 36 -6.17 3.32 0.83
C VAL A 36 -5.11 3.29 1.91
N PHE A 37 -4.69 2.09 2.28
CA PHE A 37 -3.53 1.83 3.10
C PHE A 37 -2.60 0.86 2.38
N ALA A 38 -1.30 1.00 2.58
CA ALA A 38 -0.32 0.16 1.91
C ALA A 38 0.82 -0.23 2.86
N ILE A 39 1.28 -1.46 2.72
CA ILE A 39 2.53 -1.93 3.33
C ILE A 39 3.47 -2.22 2.16
N VAL A 40 4.59 -1.51 2.11
CA VAL A 40 5.61 -1.70 1.07
C VAL A 40 6.81 -2.40 1.69
N VAL A 41 7.19 -3.54 1.11
CA VAL A 41 8.38 -4.28 1.52
C VAL A 41 9.41 -4.16 0.41
N SER A 42 10.57 -3.61 0.75
CA SER A 42 11.65 -3.35 -0.19
C SER A 42 12.94 -4.04 0.29
N GLY A 43 13.67 -4.66 -0.62
CA GLY A 43 14.96 -5.27 -0.30
C GLY A 43 16.03 -4.25 0.09
N TYR A 44 15.91 -3.07 -0.50
CA TYR A 44 16.83 -1.93 -0.26
C TYR A 44 16.01 -0.66 -0.16
N SER A 45 16.59 0.47 -0.56
CA SER A 45 15.86 1.72 -0.75
C SER A 45 14.89 1.62 -1.92
N GLY A 46 14.02 2.60 -2.08
CA GLY A 46 13.09 2.67 -3.21
C GLY A 46 11.63 2.34 -2.86
N GLY A 47 11.36 1.95 -1.62
CA GLY A 47 9.98 1.73 -1.19
C GLY A 47 9.11 2.98 -1.28
N ASP A 48 9.70 4.15 -1.11
CA ASP A 48 9.02 5.43 -1.28
C ASP A 48 8.54 5.64 -2.72
N ILE A 49 9.27 5.12 -3.70
CA ILE A 49 8.86 5.20 -5.12
C ILE A 49 7.59 4.37 -5.33
N VAL A 50 7.53 3.18 -4.76
CA VAL A 50 6.32 2.34 -4.80
C VAL A 50 5.15 3.03 -4.12
N ALA A 51 5.39 3.65 -2.96
CA ALA A 51 4.36 4.41 -2.25
C ALA A 51 3.80 5.55 -3.10
N ARG A 52 4.67 6.27 -3.82
CA ARG A 52 4.24 7.33 -4.74
C ARG A 52 3.38 6.79 -5.88
N GLN A 53 3.67 5.60 -6.37
CA GLN A 53 2.85 4.97 -7.41
C GLN A 53 1.46 4.61 -6.87
N VAL A 54 1.35 4.19 -5.62
CA VAL A 54 0.05 3.98 -4.96
C VAL A 54 -0.73 5.30 -4.90
N VAL A 55 -0.08 6.39 -4.48
CA VAL A 55 -0.72 7.71 -4.45
C VAL A 55 -1.22 8.10 -5.84
N SER A 56 -0.37 7.98 -6.84
CA SER A 56 -0.71 8.36 -8.21
C SER A 56 -1.85 7.52 -8.78
N ALA A 57 -1.75 6.20 -8.64
CA ALA A 57 -2.68 5.28 -9.28
C ALA A 57 -4.05 5.22 -8.59
N LEU A 58 -4.08 5.32 -7.28
CA LEU A 58 -5.33 5.15 -6.52
C LEU A 58 -5.92 6.45 -6.02
N ASN A 59 -5.13 7.32 -5.41
CA ASN A 59 -5.66 8.59 -4.92
C ASN A 59 -5.90 9.58 -6.07
N MET A 60 -4.86 9.93 -6.81
CA MET A 60 -4.96 10.95 -7.84
C MET A 60 -5.78 10.49 -9.04
N ASN A 61 -5.58 9.25 -9.47
CA ASN A 61 -6.21 8.75 -10.69
C ASN A 61 -7.62 8.18 -10.44
N LYS A 62 -7.84 7.48 -9.33
CA LYS A 62 -9.11 6.80 -9.04
C LYS A 62 -9.95 7.49 -7.96
N GLY A 63 -9.42 8.48 -7.28
CA GLY A 63 -10.18 9.23 -6.29
C GLY A 63 -10.32 8.57 -4.92
N PHE A 64 -9.56 7.53 -4.61
CA PHE A 64 -9.54 6.97 -3.27
C PHE A 64 -9.06 7.99 -2.25
N TRP A 65 -9.62 7.94 -1.06
CA TRP A 65 -9.16 8.77 0.04
C TRP A 65 -7.80 8.27 0.55
N LEU A 66 -6.87 9.21 0.74
CA LEU A 66 -5.53 8.93 1.22
C LEU A 66 -5.37 9.46 2.64
N PRO A 67 -5.52 8.63 3.68
CA PRO A 67 -5.36 9.08 5.06
C PRO A 67 -3.91 9.41 5.38
N ALA A 68 -3.70 10.28 6.36
CA ALA A 68 -2.37 10.50 6.90
C ALA A 68 -1.80 9.19 7.45
N GLY A 69 -0.52 8.92 7.18
CA GLY A 69 0.11 7.67 7.60
C GLY A 69 -0.42 6.44 6.88
N PHE A 70 -0.87 6.58 5.65
CA PHE A 70 -1.43 5.49 4.86
C PHE A 70 -0.44 4.36 4.58
N CYS A 71 0.85 4.61 4.66
CA CYS A 71 1.86 3.66 4.20
C CYS A 71 2.85 3.29 5.31
N LEU A 72 3.10 1.98 5.42
CA LEU A 72 4.18 1.42 6.22
C LEU A 72 5.28 0.95 5.26
N LEU A 73 6.49 1.47 5.43
CA LEU A 73 7.66 1.08 4.63
C LEU A 73 8.55 0.16 5.47
N GLU A 74 8.80 -1.04 4.97
CA GLU A 74 9.65 -2.02 5.63
C GLU A 74 10.75 -2.48 4.68
N THR A 75 11.93 -2.77 5.24
CA THR A 75 13.07 -3.25 4.47
C THR A 75 13.36 -4.71 4.84
N ALA A 76 13.23 -5.59 3.86
CA ALA A 76 13.52 -7.01 4.01
C ALA A 76 13.72 -7.61 2.62
N ASN A 77 14.75 -8.44 2.46
CA ASN A 77 15.12 -9.01 1.16
C ASN A 77 14.95 -10.52 1.11
N ASP A 78 15.40 -11.22 2.15
CA ASP A 78 15.41 -12.67 2.16
C ASP A 78 14.13 -13.26 2.75
N LYS A 79 13.86 -14.52 2.42
CA LYS A 79 12.71 -15.24 2.95
C LYS A 79 12.71 -15.25 4.48
N GLY A 80 11.61 -14.78 5.05
CA GLY A 80 11.43 -14.72 6.50
C GLY A 80 12.04 -13.49 7.16
N GLU A 81 12.81 -12.69 6.45
CA GLU A 81 13.47 -11.51 7.02
C GLU A 81 12.47 -10.46 7.49
N ALA A 82 11.37 -10.28 6.77
CA ALA A 82 10.33 -9.34 7.16
C ALA A 82 9.73 -9.67 8.53
N MET A 83 9.56 -10.93 8.83
CA MET A 83 9.04 -11.40 10.13
C MET A 83 10.07 -11.28 11.24
N ALA A 84 11.34 -11.16 10.91
CA ALA A 84 12.45 -11.01 11.85
C ALA A 84 12.82 -9.55 12.13
N ILE A 85 12.13 -8.59 11.52
CA ILE A 85 12.38 -7.16 11.75
C ILE A 85 12.14 -6.84 13.23
N PRO A 86 13.10 -6.20 13.92
CA PRO A 86 12.88 -5.78 15.31
C PRO A 86 11.64 -4.88 15.43
N ASN A 87 10.82 -5.15 16.44
CA ASN A 87 9.57 -4.41 16.67
C ASN A 87 8.53 -4.54 15.55
N ASN A 88 8.62 -5.59 14.73
CA ASN A 88 7.70 -5.80 13.62
C ASN A 88 6.23 -5.83 14.08
N GLU A 89 5.93 -6.56 15.17
CA GLU A 89 4.56 -6.62 15.71
C GLU A 89 4.09 -5.25 16.18
N SER A 90 4.96 -4.47 16.82
CA SER A 90 4.64 -3.12 17.25
C SER A 90 4.35 -2.20 16.08
N HIS A 91 5.13 -2.29 15.00
CA HIS A 91 4.91 -1.52 13.79
C HIS A 91 3.57 -1.86 13.15
N LEU A 92 3.26 -3.16 13.01
CA LEU A 92 2.02 -3.62 12.41
C LEU A 92 0.81 -3.23 13.26
N GLU A 93 0.92 -3.37 14.57
CA GLU A 93 -0.15 -2.97 15.48
C GLU A 93 -0.43 -1.47 15.41
N SER A 94 0.63 -0.67 15.45
CA SER A 94 0.50 0.79 15.32
C SER A 94 -0.11 1.18 13.98
N PHE A 95 0.29 0.49 12.91
CA PHE A 95 -0.27 0.73 11.58
C PHE A 95 -1.75 0.34 11.51
N SER A 96 -2.11 -0.82 12.07
CA SER A 96 -3.50 -1.28 12.04
C SER A 96 -4.45 -0.33 12.76
N ARG A 97 -4.00 0.34 13.80
CA ARG A 97 -4.80 1.33 14.52
C ARG A 97 -5.20 2.52 13.66
N ARG A 98 -4.50 2.78 12.58
CA ARG A 98 -4.81 3.89 11.69
C ARG A 98 -6.09 3.64 10.88
N PHE A 99 -6.41 2.38 10.61
CA PHE A 99 -7.60 2.05 9.83
C PHE A 99 -8.69 1.33 10.62
N ASP A 100 -8.41 0.82 11.83
CA ASP A 100 -9.42 0.18 12.67
C ASP A 100 -10.69 1.03 12.86
N PRO A 101 -10.60 2.33 13.15
CA PRO A 101 -11.80 3.17 13.30
C PRO A 101 -12.67 3.24 12.06
N LEU A 102 -12.12 2.94 10.88
CA LEU A 102 -12.86 2.98 9.62
C LEU A 102 -13.78 1.78 9.41
N PHE A 103 -13.61 0.74 10.22
CA PHE A 103 -14.41 -0.48 10.15
C PHE A 103 -15.49 -0.56 11.23
N VAL A 104 -15.72 0.52 11.93
CA VAL A 104 -16.72 0.59 13.01
C VAL A 104 -18.07 1.04 12.48
#